data_13969fb66b2e3399097c1c0857a29324
#
_entry.id   13969fb66b2e3399097c1c0857a29324
#
_cell.length_a   1.000
_cell.length_b   1.000
_cell.length_c   1.000
_cell.angle_alpha   90.00
_cell.angle_beta   90.00
_cell.angle_gamma   90.00
#
_symmetry.space_group_name_H-M   'P 1'
#
loop_
_entity.id
_entity.type
_entity.pdbx_description
1 polymer ?
#
loop_
_entity_poly.entity_id
_entity_poly.type
_entity_poly.pdbx_seq_one_letter_code
_entity_poly.pdbx_strand_id
1 'polypeptide(L)'
;ANGKEQQSVSNTVEVSVSALYAITLTTPPVLDVESSVRVIWANTLSNNSNAAVNVQLEAATINELSNIKIYIDTNKDGQFDTNDQQVTTSVPLQIGQSVNLWVVATTSANLTEGQQFNLPIKATVLEDNSATATTRDSAISYGAKLVATKDVLQKTFEPSATANYDLNY
;
A
#
# COMPACT_ATOMS: atom_id res chain seq x y z
N ALA A 1 39.45 69.78 -12.82
CA ALA A 1 38.81 68.54 -13.30
C ALA A 1 37.75 68.10 -12.25
N ASN A 2 36.45 68.29 -12.54
CA ASN A 2 35.36 67.87 -11.69
C ASN A 2 34.98 66.44 -12.11
N GLY A 3 35.49 65.45 -11.35
CA GLY A 3 35.02 64.08 -11.45
C GLY A 3 33.61 64.00 -10.86
N LYS A 4 32.58 63.84 -11.69
CA LYS A 4 31.25 63.42 -11.26
C LYS A 4 31.30 61.93 -11.08
N GLU A 5 31.18 61.44 -9.82
CA GLU A 5 30.91 60.05 -9.55
C GLU A 5 29.50 59.72 -10.10
N GLN A 6 29.44 58.80 -11.06
CA GLN A 6 28.18 58.20 -11.47
C GLN A 6 27.86 57.06 -10.51
N GLN A 7 26.89 57.28 -9.64
CA GLN A 7 26.27 56.19 -8.85
C GLN A 7 25.34 55.40 -9.78
N SER A 8 25.70 54.13 -10.02
CA SER A 8 24.80 53.16 -10.64
C SER A 8 23.95 52.52 -9.53
N VAL A 9 22.67 52.82 -9.50
CA VAL A 9 21.72 52.17 -8.61
C VAL A 9 21.22 50.90 -9.31
N SER A 10 21.58 49.75 -8.81
CA SER A 10 21.03 48.47 -9.24
C SER A 10 19.62 48.32 -8.66
N ASN A 11 18.61 48.08 -9.50
CA ASN A 11 17.27 47.74 -9.06
C ASN A 11 17.26 46.26 -8.63
N THR A 12 16.92 46.00 -7.37
CA THR A 12 16.63 44.66 -6.92
C THR A 12 15.21 44.30 -7.36
N VAL A 13 15.07 43.27 -8.17
CA VAL A 13 13.76 42.67 -8.52
C VAL A 13 13.53 41.50 -7.59
N GLU A 14 12.54 41.58 -6.74
CA GLU A 14 12.08 40.46 -5.94
C GLU A 14 11.06 39.66 -6.74
N VAL A 15 11.32 38.36 -6.94
CA VAL A 15 10.38 37.40 -7.53
C VAL A 15 9.93 36.49 -6.43
N SER A 16 8.66 36.55 -6.06
CA SER A 16 8.04 35.56 -5.15
C SER A 16 7.42 34.43 -5.95
N VAL A 17 7.78 33.19 -5.62
CA VAL A 17 7.15 31.98 -6.19
C VAL A 17 6.12 31.50 -5.18
N SER A 18 4.85 31.48 -5.57
CA SER A 18 3.78 30.90 -4.75
C SER A 18 3.95 29.39 -4.64
N ALA A 19 3.60 28.82 -3.48
CA ALA A 19 3.54 27.38 -3.33
C ALA A 19 2.44 26.78 -4.24
N LEU A 20 2.81 25.76 -4.98
CA LEU A 20 1.90 24.93 -5.77
C LEU A 20 1.92 23.52 -5.18
N TYR A 21 0.79 23.09 -4.67
CA TYR A 21 0.67 21.80 -4.00
C TYR A 21 0.13 20.73 -4.95
N ALA A 22 0.86 19.63 -5.09
CA ALA A 22 0.49 18.46 -5.89
C ALA A 22 1.08 17.19 -5.26
N ILE A 23 0.27 16.19 -5.09
CA ILE A 23 0.67 14.86 -4.60
C ILE A 23 0.11 13.78 -5.50
N THR A 24 0.76 12.63 -5.51
CA THR A 24 0.25 11.43 -6.19
C THR A 24 0.27 10.24 -5.24
N LEU A 25 -0.70 9.36 -5.42
CA LEU A 25 -0.82 8.09 -4.71
C LEU A 25 -1.02 6.98 -5.75
N THR A 26 -0.15 5.96 -5.74
CA THR A 26 -0.23 4.87 -6.71
C THR A 26 -1.37 3.91 -6.41
N THR A 27 -1.88 3.24 -7.46
CA THR A 27 -2.84 2.14 -7.34
C THR A 27 -2.07 0.82 -7.37
N PRO A 28 -2.13 0.00 -6.30
CA PRO A 28 -1.48 -1.30 -6.29
C PRO A 28 -2.22 -2.32 -7.18
N PRO A 29 -1.58 -3.46 -7.50
CA PRO A 29 -2.25 -4.57 -8.16
C PRO A 29 -3.44 -5.10 -7.33
N VAL A 30 -4.42 -5.69 -8.02
CA VAL A 30 -5.52 -6.42 -7.37
C VAL A 30 -4.97 -7.66 -6.69
N LEU A 31 -5.35 -7.89 -5.43
CA LEU A 31 -4.92 -9.05 -4.67
C LEU A 31 -5.97 -10.17 -4.73
N ASP A 32 -5.52 -11.41 -4.83
CA ASP A 32 -6.32 -12.58 -4.54
C ASP A 32 -6.26 -12.89 -3.05
N VAL A 33 -7.42 -12.96 -2.37
CA VAL A 33 -7.48 -13.05 -0.92
C VAL A 33 -8.43 -14.16 -0.44
N GLU A 34 -8.14 -14.71 0.73
CA GLU A 34 -9.03 -15.59 1.47
C GLU A 34 -9.82 -14.85 2.54
N SER A 35 -10.82 -15.48 3.12
CA SER A 35 -11.53 -14.99 4.31
C SER A 35 -10.66 -15.09 5.56
N SER A 36 -10.82 -14.13 6.49
CA SER A 36 -10.15 -14.11 7.80
C SER A 36 -8.61 -14.05 7.73
N VAL A 37 -8.05 -13.50 6.66
CA VAL A 37 -6.59 -13.35 6.51
C VAL A 37 -6.17 -11.90 6.55
N ARG A 38 -4.90 -11.68 6.93
CA ARG A 38 -4.26 -10.38 6.81
C ARG A 38 -3.89 -10.13 5.35
N VAL A 39 -4.23 -8.94 4.85
CA VAL A 39 -3.86 -8.47 3.52
C VAL A 39 -3.01 -7.20 3.62
N ILE A 40 -2.13 -7.01 2.65
CA ILE A 40 -1.19 -5.88 2.61
C ILE A 40 -1.12 -5.36 1.18
N TRP A 41 -1.48 -4.09 0.97
CA TRP A 41 -1.29 -3.39 -0.30
C TRP A 41 -0.10 -2.45 -0.20
N ALA A 42 0.70 -2.42 -1.25
CA ALA A 42 1.85 -1.54 -1.40
C ALA A 42 1.47 -0.33 -2.24
N ASN A 43 1.48 0.85 -1.64
CA ASN A 43 1.24 2.13 -2.30
C ASN A 43 2.51 2.98 -2.28
N THR A 44 2.60 3.97 -3.15
CA THR A 44 3.64 4.99 -3.09
C THR A 44 2.99 6.35 -3.07
N LEU A 45 3.32 7.16 -2.06
CA LEU A 45 2.92 8.56 -1.94
C LEU A 45 4.09 9.44 -2.37
N SER A 46 3.84 10.38 -3.29
CA SER A 46 4.88 11.29 -3.80
C SER A 46 4.45 12.75 -3.69
N ASN A 47 5.37 13.60 -3.27
CA ASN A 47 5.22 15.05 -3.27
C ASN A 47 5.75 15.64 -4.59
N ASN A 48 4.85 16.08 -5.44
CA ASN A 48 5.15 16.74 -6.72
C ASN A 48 5.00 18.27 -6.62
N SER A 49 4.89 18.81 -5.40
CA SER A 49 4.80 20.22 -5.12
C SER A 49 6.16 20.92 -5.27
N ASN A 50 6.13 22.24 -5.40
CA ASN A 50 7.33 23.08 -5.26
C ASN A 50 7.62 23.51 -3.81
N ALA A 51 6.94 22.89 -2.83
CA ALA A 51 7.10 23.10 -1.40
C ALA A 51 7.10 21.77 -0.65
N ALA A 52 7.66 21.75 0.57
CA ALA A 52 7.47 20.64 1.50
C ALA A 52 6.01 20.61 1.97
N VAL A 53 5.49 19.41 2.23
CA VAL A 53 4.08 19.18 2.61
C VAL A 53 3.95 18.23 3.79
N ASN A 54 2.85 18.37 4.53
CA ASN A 54 2.37 17.37 5.45
C ASN A 54 1.10 16.73 4.88
N VAL A 55 1.10 15.41 4.69
CA VAL A 55 0.00 14.71 4.04
C VAL A 55 -0.77 13.88 5.07
N GLN A 56 -2.06 14.15 5.19
CA GLN A 56 -2.99 13.32 5.94
C GLN A 56 -3.46 12.16 5.06
N LEU A 57 -3.46 10.94 5.62
CA LEU A 57 -3.93 9.72 4.96
C LEU A 57 -5.19 9.21 5.63
N GLU A 58 -6.19 8.87 4.83
CA GLU A 58 -7.46 8.30 5.29
C GLU A 58 -7.81 7.07 4.46
N ALA A 59 -8.15 5.98 5.13
CA ALA A 59 -8.74 4.80 4.52
C ALA A 59 -10.24 4.75 4.85
N ALA A 60 -11.06 4.45 3.86
CA ALA A 60 -12.49 4.27 4.08
C ALA A 60 -12.76 3.01 4.92
N THR A 61 -13.92 2.97 5.56
CA THR A 61 -14.41 1.74 6.20
C THR A 61 -15.31 1.00 5.23
N ILE A 62 -15.06 -0.29 5.02
CA ILE A 62 -15.87 -1.19 4.20
C ILE A 62 -16.16 -2.48 4.99
N ASN A 63 -17.25 -3.17 4.65
CA ASN A 63 -17.70 -4.35 5.40
C ASN A 63 -16.81 -5.58 5.19
N GLU A 64 -16.08 -5.61 4.10
CA GLU A 64 -15.17 -6.69 3.72
C GLU A 64 -13.86 -6.69 4.50
N LEU A 65 -13.56 -5.58 5.19
CA LEU A 65 -12.28 -5.38 5.89
C LEU A 65 -12.47 -4.89 7.32
N SER A 66 -11.57 -5.30 8.18
CA SER A 66 -11.43 -4.83 9.56
C SER A 66 -9.96 -4.51 9.87
N ASN A 67 -9.71 -3.81 10.98
CA ASN A 67 -8.37 -3.46 11.46
C ASN A 67 -7.51 -2.75 10.41
N ILE A 68 -8.12 -1.88 9.60
CA ILE A 68 -7.42 -1.14 8.55
C ILE A 68 -6.42 -0.16 9.18
N LYS A 69 -5.16 -0.26 8.77
CA LYS A 69 -4.06 0.60 9.23
C LYS A 69 -3.13 0.91 8.08
N ILE A 70 -2.54 2.11 8.11
CA ILE A 70 -1.55 2.55 7.14
C ILE A 70 -0.20 2.67 7.85
N TYR A 71 0.87 2.18 7.22
CA TYR A 71 2.25 2.24 7.71
C TYR A 71 3.15 2.87 6.66
N ILE A 72 4.28 3.43 7.10
CA ILE A 72 5.37 3.90 6.25
C ILE A 72 6.48 2.86 6.29
N ASP A 73 7.02 2.50 5.13
CA ASP A 73 8.27 1.76 4.97
C ASP A 73 9.44 2.63 5.47
N THR A 74 9.73 2.52 6.77
CA THR A 74 10.69 3.40 7.45
C THR A 74 12.13 3.02 7.14
N ASN A 75 12.42 1.72 7.04
CA ASN A 75 13.73 1.17 6.73
C ASN A 75 14.02 1.10 5.22
N LYS A 76 13.01 1.34 4.37
CA LYS A 76 13.09 1.38 2.90
C LYS A 76 13.56 0.06 2.29
N ASP A 77 13.21 -1.07 2.92
CA ASP A 77 13.56 -2.40 2.42
C ASP A 77 12.52 -2.98 1.45
N GLY A 78 11.37 -2.30 1.30
CA GLY A 78 10.28 -2.71 0.40
C GLY A 78 9.49 -3.90 0.91
N GLN A 79 9.56 -4.21 2.21
CA GLN A 79 8.82 -5.28 2.86
C GLN A 79 8.08 -4.74 4.08
N PHE A 80 6.87 -5.24 4.33
CA PHE A 80 6.14 -4.89 5.56
C PHE A 80 6.66 -5.70 6.75
N ASP A 81 7.25 -5.03 7.73
CA ASP A 81 7.79 -5.66 8.94
C ASP A 81 7.56 -4.82 10.21
N THR A 82 8.21 -5.22 11.32
CA THR A 82 8.08 -4.57 12.62
C THR A 82 8.84 -3.24 12.72
N ASN A 83 9.69 -2.90 11.76
CA ASN A 83 10.40 -1.62 11.69
C ASN A 83 9.55 -0.53 11.05
N ASP A 84 8.43 -0.90 10.41
CA ASP A 84 7.53 0.04 9.77
C ASP A 84 6.69 0.80 10.79
N GLN A 85 6.57 2.09 10.57
CA GLN A 85 5.87 2.97 11.49
C GLN A 85 4.41 3.17 11.07
N GLN A 86 3.48 2.91 11.99
CA GLN A 86 2.07 3.22 11.75
C GLN A 86 1.86 4.73 11.61
N VAL A 87 1.16 5.15 10.57
CA VAL A 87 0.73 6.53 10.37
C VAL A 87 -0.43 6.82 11.32
N THR A 88 -0.18 7.67 12.31
CA THR A 88 -1.20 8.10 13.29
C THR A 88 -1.55 9.59 13.16
N THR A 89 -0.74 10.33 12.42
CA THR A 89 -0.90 11.76 12.19
C THR A 89 -0.73 12.06 10.69
N SER A 90 0.18 12.96 10.33
CA SER A 90 0.51 13.26 8.95
C SER A 90 1.87 12.70 8.56
N VAL A 91 2.09 12.56 7.26
CA VAL A 91 3.36 12.14 6.65
C VAL A 91 4.07 13.38 6.09
N PRO A 92 5.22 13.80 6.67
CA PRO A 92 5.98 14.91 6.14
C PRO A 92 6.77 14.48 4.90
N LEU A 93 6.69 15.22 3.81
CA LEU A 93 7.41 14.98 2.57
C LEU A 93 8.13 16.24 2.09
N GLN A 94 9.43 16.12 1.81
CA GLN A 94 10.19 17.18 1.14
C GLN A 94 9.82 17.26 -0.35
N ILE A 95 10.23 18.34 -1.02
CA ILE A 95 10.04 18.52 -2.46
C ILE A 95 10.61 17.31 -3.21
N GLY A 96 9.80 16.70 -4.08
CA GLY A 96 10.18 15.53 -4.89
C GLY A 96 10.39 14.25 -4.12
N GLN A 97 10.09 14.22 -2.82
CA GLN A 97 10.19 12.99 -2.00
C GLN A 97 9.03 12.06 -2.26
N SER A 98 9.34 10.75 -2.29
CA SER A 98 8.36 9.66 -2.29
C SER A 98 8.61 8.74 -1.11
N VAL A 99 7.54 8.13 -0.60
CA VAL A 99 7.58 7.11 0.46
C VAL A 99 6.69 5.94 0.08
N ASN A 100 7.14 4.74 0.43
CA ASN A 100 6.29 3.56 0.33
C ASN A 100 5.36 3.49 1.54
N LEU A 101 4.13 3.08 1.27
CA LEU A 101 3.08 2.90 2.26
C LEU A 101 2.57 1.46 2.20
N TRP A 102 2.30 0.89 3.37
CA TRP A 102 1.64 -0.38 3.52
C TRP A 102 0.24 -0.16 4.07
N VAL A 103 -0.78 -0.52 3.30
CA VAL A 103 -2.16 -0.55 3.79
C VAL A 103 -2.45 -1.97 4.22
N VAL A 104 -2.61 -2.16 5.52
CA VAL A 104 -2.77 -3.46 6.18
C VAL A 104 -4.18 -3.58 6.70
N ALA A 105 -4.85 -4.68 6.42
CA ALA A 105 -6.19 -4.97 6.91
C ALA A 105 -6.38 -6.47 7.15
N THR A 106 -7.52 -6.83 7.75
CA THR A 106 -7.97 -8.22 7.90
C THR A 106 -9.26 -8.38 7.12
N THR A 107 -9.33 -9.40 6.25
CA THR A 107 -10.53 -9.71 5.47
C THR A 107 -11.63 -10.26 6.37
N SER A 108 -12.90 -9.99 6.01
CA SER A 108 -14.08 -10.54 6.67
C SER A 108 -14.10 -12.07 6.60
N ALA A 109 -14.67 -12.72 7.63
CA ALA A 109 -14.89 -14.16 7.64
C ALA A 109 -15.98 -14.63 6.63
N ASN A 110 -16.80 -13.69 6.16
CA ASN A 110 -17.97 -14.00 5.34
C ASN A 110 -17.81 -13.57 3.87
N LEU A 111 -16.56 -13.53 3.35
CA LEU A 111 -16.35 -13.28 1.92
C LEU A 111 -16.88 -14.47 1.11
N THR A 112 -17.59 -14.16 0.01
CA THR A 112 -18.02 -15.18 -0.96
C THR A 112 -16.99 -15.29 -2.09
N GLU A 113 -16.87 -16.49 -2.66
CA GLU A 113 -15.98 -16.71 -3.79
C GLU A 113 -16.30 -15.77 -4.97
N GLY A 114 -15.28 -15.16 -5.55
CA GLY A 114 -15.40 -14.18 -6.63
C GLY A 114 -15.88 -12.80 -6.19
N GLN A 115 -16.10 -12.57 -4.88
CA GLN A 115 -16.47 -11.25 -4.37
C GLN A 115 -15.33 -10.27 -4.58
N GLN A 116 -15.61 -9.18 -5.31
CA GLN A 116 -14.68 -8.08 -5.51
C GLN A 116 -15.00 -6.95 -4.53
N PHE A 117 -13.97 -6.34 -3.99
CA PHE A 117 -14.11 -5.16 -3.15
C PHE A 117 -12.95 -4.19 -3.34
N ASN A 118 -13.19 -2.93 -3.00
CA ASN A 118 -12.22 -1.86 -3.15
C ASN A 118 -12.18 -1.05 -1.87
N LEU A 119 -10.99 -0.79 -1.38
CA LEU A 119 -10.72 0.09 -0.24
C LEU A 119 -10.27 1.45 -0.77
N PRO A 120 -11.11 2.51 -0.71
CA PRO A 120 -10.68 3.85 -1.07
C PRO A 120 -9.67 4.39 -0.05
N ILE A 121 -8.56 4.91 -0.56
CA ILE A 121 -7.55 5.64 0.21
C ILE A 121 -7.49 7.07 -0.31
N LYS A 122 -7.50 8.04 0.59
CA LYS A 122 -7.36 9.46 0.28
C LYS A 122 -6.14 10.05 0.98
N ALA A 123 -5.37 10.82 0.23
CA ALA A 123 -4.29 11.66 0.72
C ALA A 123 -4.69 13.12 0.56
N THR A 124 -4.46 13.95 1.57
CA THR A 124 -4.78 15.38 1.57
C THR A 124 -3.60 16.16 2.09
N VAL A 125 -3.17 17.19 1.37
CA VAL A 125 -2.13 18.14 1.81
C VAL A 125 -2.73 19.06 2.88
N LEU A 126 -2.10 19.15 4.06
CA LEU A 126 -2.63 19.95 5.17
C LEU A 126 -2.45 21.46 4.94
N GLU A 127 -1.45 21.88 4.16
CA GLU A 127 -1.18 23.25 3.78
C GLU A 127 -2.18 23.78 2.74
N ASP A 128 -2.79 22.86 1.97
CA ASP A 128 -3.85 23.16 0.99
C ASP A 128 -4.79 21.96 0.85
N ASN A 129 -5.90 21.98 1.55
CA ASN A 129 -6.88 20.89 1.58
C ASN A 129 -7.56 20.60 0.21
N SER A 130 -7.36 21.48 -0.79
CA SER A 130 -7.81 21.21 -2.16
C SER A 130 -6.86 20.29 -2.92
N ALA A 131 -5.58 20.22 -2.50
CA ALA A 131 -4.57 19.34 -3.07
C ALA A 131 -4.73 17.92 -2.49
N THR A 132 -5.37 17.05 -3.24
CA THR A 132 -5.67 15.66 -2.82
C THR A 132 -5.26 14.65 -3.87
N ALA A 133 -4.96 13.42 -3.43
CA ALA A 133 -4.82 12.25 -4.29
C ALA A 133 -5.66 11.11 -3.72
N THR A 134 -6.21 10.27 -4.60
CA THR A 134 -7.01 9.10 -4.20
C THR A 134 -6.57 7.87 -4.96
N THR A 135 -6.64 6.72 -4.30
CA THR A 135 -6.44 5.41 -4.92
C THR A 135 -7.49 4.43 -4.41
N ARG A 136 -7.51 3.22 -4.97
CA ARG A 136 -8.35 2.11 -4.53
C ARG A 136 -7.51 0.85 -4.45
N ASP A 137 -7.37 0.34 -3.25
CA ASP A 137 -6.74 -0.94 -3.01
C ASP A 137 -7.78 -2.03 -3.21
N SER A 138 -7.57 -2.87 -4.21
CA SER A 138 -8.60 -3.80 -4.70
C SER A 138 -8.24 -5.23 -4.37
N ALA A 139 -9.25 -6.07 -4.11
CA ALA A 139 -9.08 -7.50 -3.94
C ALA A 139 -10.25 -8.30 -4.50
N ILE A 140 -9.98 -9.57 -4.81
CA ILE A 140 -10.97 -10.58 -5.22
C ILE A 140 -10.82 -11.75 -4.27
N SER A 141 -11.93 -12.17 -3.65
CA SER A 141 -11.90 -13.35 -2.79
C SER A 141 -11.95 -14.63 -3.61
N TYR A 142 -11.13 -15.60 -3.26
CA TYR A 142 -11.23 -16.95 -3.79
C TYR A 142 -11.69 -17.91 -2.69
N GLY A 143 -12.41 -18.97 -3.07
CA GLY A 143 -12.84 -20.00 -2.14
C GLY A 143 -11.65 -20.81 -1.64
N ALA A 144 -11.80 -21.46 -0.48
CA ALA A 144 -10.77 -22.31 0.09
C ALA A 144 -10.27 -23.32 -0.95
N LYS A 145 -8.99 -23.22 -1.32
CA LYS A 145 -8.36 -24.15 -2.24
C LYS A 145 -8.25 -25.50 -1.52
N LEU A 146 -9.09 -26.46 -1.88
CA LEU A 146 -8.98 -27.82 -1.36
C LEU A 146 -7.64 -28.40 -1.84
N VAL A 147 -6.63 -28.39 -0.99
CA VAL A 147 -5.40 -29.14 -1.24
C VAL A 147 -5.71 -30.60 -0.84
N ALA A 148 -6.13 -31.40 -1.81
CA ALA A 148 -6.21 -32.83 -1.62
C ALA A 148 -4.77 -33.38 -1.55
N THR A 149 -4.24 -33.54 -0.34
CA THR A 149 -3.05 -34.36 -0.12
C THR A 149 -3.48 -35.82 -0.28
N LYS A 150 -3.08 -36.42 -1.39
CA LYS A 150 -3.19 -37.86 -1.56
C LYS A 150 -2.16 -38.49 -0.62
N ASP A 151 -2.59 -38.89 0.55
CA ASP A 151 -1.78 -39.71 1.43
C ASP A 151 -1.69 -41.12 0.80
N VAL A 152 -0.57 -41.38 0.16
CA VAL A 152 -0.27 -42.75 -0.29
C VAL A 152 0.12 -43.54 0.95
N LEU A 153 -0.84 -44.24 1.52
CA LEU A 153 -0.54 -45.32 2.47
C LEU A 153 0.40 -46.30 1.76
N GLN A 154 1.70 -46.11 1.95
CA GLN A 154 2.69 -47.06 1.50
C GLN A 154 2.49 -48.35 2.31
N LYS A 155 1.75 -49.29 1.74
CA LYS A 155 1.76 -50.66 2.24
C LYS A 155 3.18 -51.19 1.99
N THR A 156 3.98 -51.25 3.03
CA THR A 156 5.22 -51.99 3.03
C THR A 156 4.82 -53.47 3.00
N PHE A 157 4.98 -54.12 1.87
CA PHE A 157 4.87 -55.59 1.80
C PHE A 157 6.19 -56.14 2.35
N GLU A 158 6.10 -56.88 3.44
CA GLU A 158 7.20 -57.74 3.90
C GLU A 158 7.51 -58.79 2.82
N PRO A 159 8.76 -59.07 2.48
CA PRO A 159 9.12 -59.97 1.38
C PRO A 159 8.64 -61.44 1.54
N SER A 160 8.06 -61.78 2.68
CA SER A 160 7.56 -63.12 2.99
C SER A 160 6.04 -63.24 2.99
N ALA A 161 5.29 -62.20 2.67
CA ALA A 161 3.85 -62.24 2.61
C ALA A 161 3.37 -62.81 1.26
N THR A 162 2.79 -63.97 1.21
CA THR A 162 2.11 -64.53 0.04
C THR A 162 0.83 -63.73 -0.19
N ALA A 163 0.75 -62.97 -1.28
CA ALA A 163 -0.45 -62.27 -1.65
C ALA A 163 -1.46 -63.25 -2.26
N ASN A 164 -2.50 -63.58 -1.51
CA ASN A 164 -3.66 -64.30 -2.06
C ASN A 164 -4.57 -63.27 -2.76
N TYR A 165 -4.61 -63.32 -4.07
CA TYR A 165 -5.61 -62.61 -4.85
C TYR A 165 -6.85 -63.46 -4.99
N ASP A 166 -7.92 -63.13 -4.28
CA ASP A 166 -9.25 -63.69 -4.52
C ASP A 166 -9.87 -62.92 -5.72
N LEU A 167 -9.85 -63.55 -6.88
CA LEU A 167 -10.55 -63.10 -8.06
C LEU A 167 -11.96 -63.70 -8.02
N ASN A 168 -12.91 -62.97 -7.46
CA ASN A 168 -14.33 -63.28 -7.63
C ASN A 168 -14.79 -62.79 -9.02
N TYR A 169 -15.16 -63.72 -9.86
CA TYR A 169 -15.86 -63.50 -11.12
C TYR A 169 -17.35 -63.25 -10.88
#